data_123df710696d0e465251fd05042d22a5
#
_entry.id   123df710696d0e465251fd05042d22a5
#
_cell.length_a   1.000
_cell.length_b   1.000
_cell.length_c   1.000
_cell.angle_alpha   90.00
_cell.angle_beta   90.00
_cell.angle_gamma   90.00
#
_symmetry.space_group_name_H-M   'P 1'
#
loop_
_entity.id
_entity.type
_entity.pdbx_description
1 polymer ?
#
loop_
_entity_poly.entity_id
_entity_poly.type
_entity_poly.pdbx_seq_one_letter_code
_entity_poly.pdbx_strand_id
1 'polypeptide(L)'
;LSVAEYRIERELKHTDISTDNGKIKFLESTARIISQVASPVEREVMSGRISEKYGVSKDAILSTAGDFSKKERRKQTAKQAKEIIRPKRDDLINREKPKNLRAANAEEGLLSVLLRNPDFVRRLLDKISPDDFVTSFNKKVFTVLCDRIKSGKSIDITTLNSDFSSEEVGRIVEISSKGAMRANTLEECHDCYVVMLEEKNRQTAQKKSFESDADFFAVMDKLKNEKVKGEK
;
A
#
# COMPACT_ATOMS: atom_id res chain seq x y z
N LEU A 1 -32.69 24.15 11.75
CA LEU A 1 -32.21 22.84 12.07
C LEU A 1 -31.01 22.54 11.20
N SER A 2 -29.86 22.17 11.79
CA SER A 2 -28.72 21.68 11.05
C SER A 2 -29.03 20.29 10.45
N VAL A 3 -28.28 19.90 9.44
CA VAL A 3 -28.43 18.55 8.83
C VAL A 3 -28.29 17.44 9.89
N ALA A 4 -27.39 17.65 10.85
CA ALA A 4 -27.19 16.71 11.94
C ALA A 4 -28.39 16.65 12.89
N GLU A 5 -28.97 17.79 13.27
CA GLU A 5 -30.17 17.86 14.10
C GLU A 5 -31.36 17.15 13.42
N TYR A 6 -31.59 17.41 12.13
CA TYR A 6 -32.62 16.71 11.36
C TYR A 6 -32.46 15.18 11.37
N ARG A 7 -31.20 14.72 11.19
CA ARG A 7 -30.91 13.27 11.24
C ARG A 7 -31.19 12.67 12.61
N ILE A 8 -30.86 13.38 13.69
CA ILE A 8 -31.12 12.94 15.06
C ILE A 8 -32.61 12.87 15.35
N GLU A 9 -33.40 13.86 14.91
CA GLU A 9 -34.85 13.83 15.05
C GLU A 9 -35.51 12.69 14.25
N ARG A 10 -34.94 12.35 13.11
CA ARG A 10 -35.37 11.19 12.32
C ARG A 10 -35.09 9.86 13.05
N GLU A 11 -33.91 9.70 13.65
CA GLU A 11 -33.58 8.52 14.45
C GLU A 11 -34.50 8.38 15.67
N LEU A 12 -34.86 9.49 16.29
CA LEU A 12 -35.79 9.49 17.41
C LEU A 12 -37.17 8.91 17.04
N LYS A 13 -37.67 9.21 15.83
CA LYS A 13 -38.97 8.67 15.36
C LYS A 13 -38.97 7.15 15.20
N HIS A 14 -37.79 6.55 15.05
CA HIS A 14 -37.62 5.12 14.84
C HIS A 14 -37.11 4.38 16.10
N THR A 15 -36.89 5.11 17.21
CA THR A 15 -36.33 4.53 18.44
C THR A 15 -37.24 4.85 19.64
N ASP A 16 -37.68 3.85 20.32
CA ASP A 16 -38.47 4.01 21.56
C ASP A 16 -37.53 4.30 22.74
N ILE A 17 -37.40 5.59 23.09
CA ILE A 17 -36.56 6.05 24.21
C ILE A 17 -37.18 5.86 25.60
N SER A 18 -38.36 5.28 25.72
CA SER A 18 -38.98 4.95 27.03
C SER A 18 -38.27 3.77 27.69
N THR A 19 -37.61 2.91 26.90
CA THR A 19 -36.88 1.74 27.38
C THR A 19 -35.39 2.03 27.48
N ASP A 20 -34.69 1.39 28.43
CA ASP A 20 -33.23 1.55 28.59
C ASP A 20 -32.47 1.10 27.33
N ASN A 21 -32.89 0.04 26.68
CA ASN A 21 -32.30 -0.45 25.45
C ASN A 21 -32.52 0.53 24.28
N GLY A 22 -33.70 1.17 24.23
CA GLY A 22 -33.96 2.23 23.26
C GLY A 22 -33.12 3.47 23.50
N LYS A 23 -32.92 3.89 24.76
CA LYS A 23 -32.01 4.99 25.10
C LYS A 23 -30.58 4.71 24.67
N ILE A 24 -30.07 3.48 24.89
CA ILE A 24 -28.72 3.09 24.47
C ILE A 24 -28.58 3.18 22.94
N LYS A 25 -29.52 2.63 22.18
CA LYS A 25 -29.52 2.68 20.72
C LYS A 25 -29.59 4.11 20.18
N PHE A 26 -30.43 4.95 20.80
CA PHE A 26 -30.53 6.36 20.44
C PHE A 26 -29.22 7.11 20.72
N LEU A 27 -28.58 6.84 21.86
CA LEU A 27 -27.28 7.43 22.22
C LEU A 27 -26.20 7.03 21.23
N GLU A 28 -26.10 5.78 20.84
CA GLU A 28 -25.13 5.29 19.85
C GLU A 28 -25.33 5.90 18.45
N SER A 29 -26.59 5.96 17.97
CA SER A 29 -26.87 6.58 16.66
C SER A 29 -26.63 8.08 16.66
N THR A 30 -26.99 8.76 17.74
CA THR A 30 -26.71 10.19 17.94
C THR A 30 -25.22 10.47 18.00
N ALA A 31 -24.45 9.71 18.77
CA ALA A 31 -23.00 9.83 18.84
C ALA A 31 -22.33 9.59 17.47
N ARG A 32 -22.84 8.67 16.68
CA ARG A 32 -22.37 8.42 15.31
C ARG A 32 -22.62 9.63 14.39
N ILE A 33 -23.78 10.26 14.48
CA ILE A 33 -24.09 11.48 13.70
C ILE A 33 -23.19 12.63 14.13
N ILE A 34 -23.02 12.85 15.44
CA ILE A 34 -22.16 13.89 16.01
C ILE A 34 -20.69 13.67 15.64
N SER A 35 -20.23 12.42 15.55
CA SER A 35 -18.85 12.10 15.14
C SER A 35 -18.50 12.62 13.74
N GLN A 36 -19.49 12.84 12.87
CA GLN A 36 -19.33 13.35 11.50
C GLN A 36 -19.30 14.88 11.42
N VAL A 37 -19.65 15.59 12.50
CA VAL A 37 -19.58 17.05 12.57
C VAL A 37 -18.12 17.49 12.70
N ALA A 38 -17.65 18.36 11.81
CA ALA A 38 -16.23 18.74 11.75
C ALA A 38 -15.80 19.59 12.96
N SER A 39 -16.65 20.54 13.38
CA SER A 39 -16.32 21.48 14.47
C SER A 39 -16.45 20.84 15.85
N PRO A 40 -15.38 20.84 16.68
CA PRO A 40 -15.47 20.36 18.07
C PRO A 40 -16.48 21.17 18.92
N VAL A 41 -16.53 22.48 18.70
CA VAL A 41 -17.45 23.37 19.42
C VAL A 41 -18.91 23.07 19.07
N GLU A 42 -19.18 22.84 17.78
CA GLU A 42 -20.52 22.49 17.33
C GLU A 42 -20.95 21.14 17.90
N ARG A 43 -20.04 20.15 17.94
CA ARG A 43 -20.29 18.85 18.59
C ARG A 43 -20.65 19.00 20.07
N GLU A 44 -19.97 19.89 20.78
CA GLU A 44 -20.21 20.14 22.20
C GLU A 44 -21.57 20.78 22.43
N VAL A 45 -21.90 21.84 21.68
CA VAL A 45 -23.18 22.52 21.77
C VAL A 45 -24.35 21.60 21.43
N MET A 46 -24.21 20.79 20.35
CA MET A 46 -25.24 19.82 19.96
C MET A 46 -25.43 18.74 21.03
N SER A 47 -24.35 18.21 21.58
CA SER A 47 -24.41 17.20 22.64
C SER A 47 -25.10 17.73 23.91
N GLY A 48 -24.85 19.01 24.26
CA GLY A 48 -25.55 19.68 25.36
C GLY A 48 -27.07 19.78 25.14
N ARG A 49 -27.50 20.25 23.97
CA ARG A 49 -28.93 20.35 23.61
C ARG A 49 -29.63 18.98 23.62
N ILE A 50 -28.96 17.95 23.14
CA ILE A 50 -29.49 16.59 23.11
C ILE A 50 -29.58 16.04 24.53
N SER A 51 -28.59 16.28 25.37
CA SER A 51 -28.56 15.89 26.76
C SER A 51 -29.75 16.47 27.52
N GLU A 52 -30.00 17.78 27.37
CA GLU A 52 -31.12 18.49 28.00
C GLU A 52 -32.48 18.00 27.49
N LYS A 53 -32.61 17.80 26.17
CA LYS A 53 -33.89 17.44 25.55
C LYS A 53 -34.33 15.99 25.79
N TYR A 54 -33.37 15.07 25.86
CA TYR A 54 -33.67 13.63 25.87
C TYR A 54 -33.18 12.89 27.13
N GLY A 55 -32.58 13.58 28.09
CA GLY A 55 -32.13 13.02 29.34
C GLY A 55 -30.98 11.99 29.21
N VAL A 56 -30.11 12.18 28.20
CA VAL A 56 -28.93 11.34 27.97
C VAL A 56 -27.65 12.11 28.36
N SER A 57 -26.63 11.41 28.86
CA SER A 57 -25.39 12.05 29.31
C SER A 57 -24.63 12.70 28.14
N LYS A 58 -24.32 14.00 28.25
CA LYS A 58 -23.48 14.75 27.30
C LYS A 58 -22.12 14.11 27.16
N ASP A 59 -21.49 13.73 28.26
CA ASP A 59 -20.16 13.13 28.25
C ASP A 59 -20.15 11.75 27.58
N ALA A 60 -21.23 10.96 27.80
CA ALA A 60 -21.38 9.69 27.11
C ALA A 60 -21.51 9.87 25.59
N ILE A 61 -22.25 10.88 25.13
CA ILE A 61 -22.38 11.21 23.69
C ILE A 61 -21.03 11.59 23.11
N LEU A 62 -20.28 12.50 23.76
CA LEU A 62 -18.98 12.99 23.28
C LEU A 62 -17.91 11.89 23.28
N SER A 63 -17.85 11.09 24.34
CA SER A 63 -16.91 9.96 24.43
C SER A 63 -17.15 8.95 23.32
N THR A 64 -18.42 8.53 23.16
CA THR A 64 -18.80 7.57 22.11
C THR A 64 -18.57 8.13 20.70
N ALA A 65 -18.84 9.43 20.47
CA ALA A 65 -18.55 10.10 19.22
C ALA A 65 -17.03 10.14 18.94
N GLY A 66 -16.20 10.35 19.97
CA GLY A 66 -14.75 10.29 19.87
C GLY A 66 -14.24 8.90 19.44
N ASP A 67 -14.83 7.83 19.97
CA ASP A 67 -14.46 6.47 19.61
C ASP A 67 -14.88 6.11 18.15
N PHE A 68 -16.06 6.58 17.71
CA PHE A 68 -16.46 6.44 16.31
C PHE A 68 -15.50 7.20 15.40
N SER A 69 -15.12 8.42 15.73
CA SER A 69 -14.14 9.21 14.94
C SER A 69 -12.78 8.52 14.84
N LYS A 70 -12.26 7.97 15.95
CA LYS A 70 -11.00 7.21 15.98
C LYS A 70 -11.09 5.93 15.13
N LYS A 71 -12.21 5.19 15.23
CA LYS A 71 -12.45 3.95 14.47
C LYS A 71 -12.52 4.24 12.97
N GLU A 72 -13.18 5.32 12.59
CA GLU A 72 -13.32 5.70 11.18
C GLU A 72 -11.98 6.18 10.59
N ARG A 73 -11.19 6.99 11.33
CA ARG A 73 -9.83 7.36 10.93
C ARG A 73 -8.94 6.13 10.73
N ARG A 74 -8.97 5.16 11.66
CA ARG A 74 -8.21 3.90 11.52
C ARG A 74 -8.65 3.12 10.27
N LYS A 75 -9.96 3.05 9.98
CA LYS A 75 -10.47 2.41 8.77
C LYS A 75 -10.03 3.15 7.49
N GLN A 76 -10.07 4.48 7.48
CA GLN A 76 -9.63 5.28 6.34
C GLN A 76 -8.13 5.14 6.11
N THR A 77 -7.32 5.22 7.17
CA THR A 77 -5.87 4.99 7.09
C THR A 77 -5.56 3.56 6.59
N ALA A 78 -6.28 2.55 7.09
CA ALA A 78 -6.12 1.17 6.63
C ALA A 78 -6.61 0.96 5.18
N LYS A 79 -7.67 1.66 4.74
CA LYS A 79 -8.11 1.65 3.33
C LYS A 79 -7.11 2.33 2.42
N GLN A 80 -6.61 3.52 2.81
CA GLN A 80 -5.58 4.23 2.06
C GLN A 80 -4.29 3.41 1.96
N ALA A 81 -3.84 2.80 3.08
CA ALA A 81 -2.71 1.88 3.05
C ALA A 81 -2.96 0.67 2.13
N LYS A 82 -4.18 0.10 2.12
CA LYS A 82 -4.54 -0.99 1.21
C LYS A 82 -4.67 -0.54 -0.26
N GLU A 83 -5.12 0.67 -0.53
CA GLU A 83 -5.17 1.22 -1.90
C GLU A 83 -3.78 1.55 -2.44
N ILE A 84 -2.89 2.05 -1.58
CA ILE A 84 -1.47 2.25 -1.92
C ILE A 84 -0.78 0.90 -2.20
N ILE A 85 -1.18 -0.17 -1.50
CA ILE A 85 -0.62 -1.52 -1.61
C ILE A 85 -1.32 -2.35 -2.71
N ARG A 86 -2.56 -2.03 -3.10
CA ARG A 86 -3.21 -2.73 -4.21
C ARG A 86 -2.51 -2.36 -5.52
N PRO A 87 -1.82 -3.31 -6.18
CA PRO A 87 -1.46 -3.10 -7.57
C PRO A 87 -2.76 -2.82 -8.32
N LYS A 88 -2.80 -1.79 -9.16
CA LYS A 88 -3.84 -1.72 -10.20
C LYS A 88 -3.86 -3.10 -10.83
N ARG A 89 -5.00 -3.76 -10.86
CA ARG A 89 -5.14 -5.17 -11.32
C ARG A 89 -4.56 -5.43 -12.71
N ASP A 90 -4.24 -4.36 -13.44
CA ASP A 90 -3.76 -4.35 -14.80
C ASP A 90 -2.49 -3.50 -14.93
N ASP A 91 -1.42 -3.82 -14.18
CA ASP A 91 -0.09 -3.35 -14.56
C ASP A 91 0.38 -4.20 -15.75
N LEU A 92 -0.16 -3.87 -16.93
CA LEU A 92 0.18 -4.58 -18.18
C LEU A 92 1.66 -4.44 -18.52
N ILE A 93 2.32 -3.40 -18.03
CA ILE A 93 3.74 -3.12 -18.28
C ILE A 93 4.62 -3.91 -17.32
N ASN A 94 4.35 -3.87 -16.00
CA ASN A 94 5.09 -4.66 -15.03
C ASN A 94 4.24 -5.83 -14.51
N ARG A 95 4.06 -6.86 -15.36
CA ARG A 95 3.24 -8.05 -15.06
C ARG A 95 3.74 -8.86 -13.86
N GLU A 96 4.99 -8.69 -13.48
CA GLU A 96 5.61 -9.39 -12.35
C GLU A 96 5.32 -8.71 -11.01
N LYS A 97 4.94 -7.43 -11.03
CA LYS A 97 4.67 -6.63 -9.84
C LYS A 97 3.62 -7.23 -8.90
N PRO A 98 2.46 -7.76 -9.36
CA PRO A 98 1.47 -8.36 -8.47
C PRO A 98 1.99 -9.55 -7.66
N LYS A 99 2.95 -10.29 -8.22
CA LYS A 99 3.57 -11.46 -7.58
C LYS A 99 4.74 -11.08 -6.66
N ASN A 100 5.38 -9.93 -6.90
CA ASN A 100 6.60 -9.48 -6.24
C ASN A 100 6.44 -8.07 -5.65
N LEU A 101 5.32 -7.81 -4.98
CA LEU A 101 4.89 -6.45 -4.62
C LEU A 101 5.92 -5.70 -3.78
N ARG A 102 6.56 -6.35 -2.78
CA ARG A 102 7.55 -5.72 -1.90
C ARG A 102 8.82 -5.36 -2.68
N ALA A 103 9.32 -6.28 -3.50
CA ALA A 103 10.47 -6.05 -4.38
C ALA A 103 10.17 -4.92 -5.37
N ALA A 104 9.07 -5.04 -6.14
CA ALA A 104 8.69 -4.04 -7.14
C ALA A 104 8.49 -2.63 -6.56
N ASN A 105 7.94 -2.51 -5.35
CA ASN A 105 7.79 -1.20 -4.69
C ASN A 105 9.14 -0.61 -4.25
N ALA A 106 10.09 -1.43 -3.81
CA ALA A 106 11.44 -0.98 -3.49
C ALA A 106 12.21 -0.56 -4.76
N GLU A 107 12.11 -1.36 -5.83
CA GLU A 107 12.66 -1.04 -7.15
C GLU A 107 12.11 0.28 -7.71
N GLU A 108 10.79 0.46 -7.68
CA GLU A 108 10.14 1.71 -8.10
C GLU A 108 10.55 2.89 -7.20
N GLY A 109 10.74 2.65 -5.90
CA GLY A 109 11.28 3.63 -4.96
C GLY A 109 12.66 4.10 -5.36
N LEU A 110 13.58 3.18 -5.61
CA LEU A 110 14.93 3.47 -6.09
C LEU A 110 14.89 4.23 -7.43
N LEU A 111 14.18 3.71 -8.43
CA LEU A 111 14.06 4.34 -9.74
C LEU A 111 13.48 5.74 -9.67
N SER A 112 12.52 6.00 -8.78
CA SER A 112 11.89 7.30 -8.61
C SER A 112 12.88 8.38 -8.16
N VAL A 113 13.87 8.03 -7.32
CA VAL A 113 14.93 8.92 -6.88
C VAL A 113 15.96 9.11 -8.01
N LEU A 114 16.35 8.02 -8.69
CA LEU A 114 17.34 8.05 -9.78
C LEU A 114 16.87 8.87 -10.99
N LEU A 115 15.61 8.76 -11.39
CA LEU A 115 15.02 9.53 -12.49
C LEU A 115 15.04 11.05 -12.24
N ARG A 116 15.08 11.46 -10.98
CA ARG A 116 15.10 12.87 -10.57
C ARG A 116 16.53 13.39 -10.33
N ASN A 117 17.50 12.49 -10.18
CA ASN A 117 18.88 12.82 -9.85
C ASN A 117 19.87 12.05 -10.71
N PRO A 118 20.23 12.57 -11.89
CA PRO A 118 21.21 11.93 -12.76
C PRO A 118 22.55 11.64 -12.08
N ASP A 119 22.97 12.49 -11.15
CA ASP A 119 24.23 12.31 -10.42
C ASP A 119 24.22 11.10 -9.48
N PHE A 120 23.03 10.72 -8.97
CA PHE A 120 22.92 9.51 -8.15
C PHE A 120 23.08 8.25 -9.02
N VAL A 121 22.60 8.27 -10.27
CA VAL A 121 22.84 7.17 -11.19
C VAL A 121 24.34 6.97 -11.37
N ARG A 122 25.12 8.04 -11.63
CA ARG A 122 26.59 7.95 -11.78
C ARG A 122 27.28 7.36 -10.55
N ARG A 123 26.83 7.71 -9.34
CA ARG A 123 27.42 7.21 -8.08
C ARG A 123 27.08 5.77 -7.76
N LEU A 124 25.97 5.26 -8.32
CA LEU A 124 25.44 3.94 -8.02
C LEU A 124 25.66 2.91 -9.12
N LEU A 125 26.15 3.33 -10.30
CA LEU A 125 26.43 2.48 -11.47
C LEU A 125 27.27 1.24 -11.14
N ASP A 126 28.28 1.39 -10.27
CA ASP A 126 29.21 0.33 -9.91
C ASP A 126 28.77 -0.46 -8.65
N LYS A 127 27.70 0.00 -8.00
CA LYS A 127 27.23 -0.58 -6.72
C LYS A 127 25.97 -1.39 -6.87
N ILE A 128 25.14 -1.07 -7.85
CA ILE A 128 23.85 -1.73 -8.11
C ILE A 128 23.91 -2.39 -9.48
N SER A 129 23.65 -3.69 -9.51
CA SER A 129 23.56 -4.45 -10.74
C SER A 129 22.13 -4.48 -11.27
N PRO A 130 21.89 -4.43 -12.60
CA PRO A 130 20.60 -4.77 -13.18
C PRO A 130 20.05 -6.12 -12.71
N ASP A 131 20.94 -7.07 -12.40
CA ASP A 131 20.55 -8.40 -11.92
C ASP A 131 20.00 -8.39 -10.49
N ASP A 132 20.12 -7.29 -9.75
CA ASP A 132 19.51 -7.15 -8.42
C ASP A 132 18.02 -6.88 -8.48
N PHE A 133 17.51 -6.51 -9.64
CA PHE A 133 16.08 -6.30 -9.87
C PHE A 133 15.35 -7.64 -10.07
N VAL A 134 14.21 -7.76 -9.41
CA VAL A 134 13.32 -8.94 -9.47
C VAL A 134 12.36 -8.81 -10.65
N THR A 135 11.93 -7.57 -10.98
CA THR A 135 10.97 -7.33 -12.06
C THR A 135 11.68 -6.91 -13.35
N SER A 136 11.31 -7.54 -14.47
CA SER A 136 11.93 -7.34 -15.78
C SER A 136 11.78 -5.91 -16.29
N PHE A 137 10.63 -5.28 -16.08
CA PHE A 137 10.40 -3.89 -16.48
C PHE A 137 11.32 -2.92 -15.73
N ASN A 138 11.39 -3.00 -14.40
CA ASN A 138 12.24 -2.11 -13.60
C ASN A 138 13.73 -2.35 -13.89
N LYS A 139 14.13 -3.62 -14.11
CA LYS A 139 15.46 -3.97 -14.60
C LYS A 139 15.79 -3.27 -15.92
N LYS A 140 14.88 -3.33 -16.91
CA LYS A 140 15.02 -2.65 -18.21
C LYS A 140 15.21 -1.14 -18.02
N VAL A 141 14.37 -0.51 -17.17
CA VAL A 141 14.46 0.93 -16.89
C VAL A 141 15.84 1.27 -16.32
N PHE A 142 16.28 0.56 -15.28
CA PHE A 142 17.59 0.79 -14.67
C PHE A 142 18.75 0.62 -15.67
N THR A 143 18.72 -0.44 -16.48
CA THR A 143 19.75 -0.70 -17.51
C THR A 143 19.83 0.46 -18.49
N VAL A 144 18.71 0.94 -19.01
CA VAL A 144 18.67 2.06 -19.95
C VAL A 144 19.22 3.34 -19.31
N LEU A 145 18.86 3.64 -18.05
CA LEU A 145 19.40 4.79 -17.33
C LEU A 145 20.92 4.72 -17.23
N CYS A 146 21.46 3.55 -16.88
CA CYS A 146 22.90 3.32 -16.80
C CYS A 146 23.60 3.49 -18.14
N ASP A 147 23.07 2.93 -19.22
CA ASP A 147 23.65 3.01 -20.56
C ASP A 147 23.62 4.43 -21.10
N ARG A 148 22.55 5.17 -20.85
CA ARG A 148 22.45 6.58 -21.23
C ARG A 148 23.47 7.44 -20.51
N ILE A 149 23.62 7.27 -19.19
CA ILE A 149 24.63 7.99 -18.41
C ILE A 149 26.05 7.66 -18.88
N LYS A 150 26.38 6.38 -19.13
CA LYS A 150 27.69 5.96 -19.68
C LYS A 150 27.96 6.56 -21.05
N SER A 151 26.92 6.73 -21.86
CA SER A 151 27.00 7.33 -23.20
C SER A 151 26.91 8.86 -23.20
N GLY A 152 26.85 9.51 -22.03
CA GLY A 152 26.71 10.97 -21.92
C GLY A 152 25.35 11.52 -22.39
N LYS A 153 24.33 10.66 -22.52
CA LYS A 153 22.97 11.05 -22.93
C LYS A 153 22.14 11.49 -21.72
N SER A 154 21.16 12.37 -21.96
CA SER A 154 20.20 12.78 -20.94
C SER A 154 19.29 11.61 -20.51
N ILE A 155 18.94 11.56 -19.23
CA ILE A 155 17.94 10.65 -18.67
C ILE A 155 16.59 11.34 -18.37
N ASP A 156 16.40 12.56 -18.91
CA ASP A 156 15.11 13.23 -18.80
C ASP A 156 14.00 12.36 -19.43
N ILE A 157 12.87 12.26 -18.74
CA ILE A 157 11.78 11.38 -19.15
C ILE A 157 11.32 11.67 -20.59
N THR A 158 11.34 12.94 -20.99
CA THR A 158 11.00 13.36 -22.35
C THR A 158 11.92 12.77 -23.43
N THR A 159 13.16 12.43 -23.07
CA THR A 159 14.14 11.82 -23.98
C THR A 159 14.08 10.30 -24.02
N LEU A 160 13.34 9.66 -23.12
CA LEU A 160 13.25 8.20 -23.00
C LEU A 160 12.37 7.56 -24.08
N ASN A 161 11.60 8.35 -24.84
CA ASN A 161 10.75 7.85 -25.94
C ASN A 161 11.55 7.10 -27.04
N SER A 162 12.89 7.28 -27.09
CA SER A 162 13.74 6.54 -28.03
C SER A 162 13.99 5.09 -27.59
N ASP A 163 13.83 4.77 -26.32
CA ASP A 163 14.17 3.47 -25.74
C ASP A 163 12.94 2.71 -25.22
N PHE A 164 11.82 3.41 -25.05
CA PHE A 164 10.60 2.90 -24.45
C PHE A 164 9.37 3.25 -25.30
N SER A 165 8.37 2.39 -25.29
CA SER A 165 7.08 2.70 -25.87
C SER A 165 6.36 3.81 -25.08
N SER A 166 5.36 4.45 -25.69
CA SER A 166 4.56 5.51 -25.04
C SER A 166 3.92 5.01 -23.74
N GLU A 167 3.48 3.74 -23.68
CA GLU A 167 2.88 3.13 -22.51
C GLU A 167 3.93 2.92 -21.40
N GLU A 168 5.13 2.45 -21.76
CA GLU A 168 6.25 2.29 -20.85
C GLU A 168 6.71 3.64 -20.29
N VAL A 169 6.79 4.67 -21.14
CA VAL A 169 7.10 6.05 -20.69
C VAL A 169 6.03 6.57 -19.74
N GLY A 170 4.76 6.34 -20.03
CA GLY A 170 3.67 6.66 -19.10
C GLY A 170 3.87 6.01 -17.73
N ARG A 171 4.31 4.73 -17.70
CA ARG A 171 4.64 4.02 -16.46
C ARG A 171 5.85 4.61 -15.74
N ILE A 172 6.89 5.02 -16.46
CA ILE A 172 8.08 5.69 -15.91
C ILE A 172 7.69 7.04 -15.28
N VAL A 173 6.80 7.81 -15.92
CA VAL A 173 6.24 9.05 -15.35
C VAL A 173 5.51 8.79 -14.04
N GLU A 174 4.70 7.72 -13.95
CA GLU A 174 4.03 7.34 -12.71
C GLU A 174 5.03 6.99 -11.59
N ILE A 175 6.10 6.26 -11.91
CA ILE A 175 7.17 5.92 -10.95
C ILE A 175 7.85 7.21 -10.47
N SER A 176 8.23 8.10 -11.37
CA SER A 176 8.86 9.37 -11.01
C SER A 176 7.97 10.25 -10.14
N SER A 177 6.67 10.35 -10.45
CA SER A 177 5.73 11.16 -9.68
C SER A 177 5.48 10.63 -8.28
N LYS A 178 5.49 9.32 -8.06
CA LYS A 178 5.44 8.73 -6.72
C LYS A 178 6.63 9.14 -5.85
N GLY A 179 7.79 9.37 -6.45
CA GLY A 179 8.99 9.87 -5.79
C GLY A 179 8.89 11.31 -5.30
N ALA A 180 7.91 12.10 -5.78
CA ALA A 180 7.74 13.49 -5.36
C ALA A 180 7.40 13.63 -3.85
N MET A 181 6.86 12.57 -3.24
CA MET A 181 6.53 12.51 -1.81
C MET A 181 7.63 11.85 -0.96
N ARG A 182 8.75 11.44 -1.56
CA ARG A 182 9.87 10.77 -0.88
C ARG A 182 11.03 11.73 -0.62
N ALA A 183 11.84 11.39 0.37
CA ALA A 183 13.10 12.08 0.62
C ALA A 183 14.06 11.79 -0.53
N ASN A 184 14.34 12.73 -1.38
CA ASN A 184 15.15 12.58 -2.58
C ASN A 184 16.66 12.52 -2.23
N THR A 185 17.07 11.50 -1.46
CA THR A 185 18.40 11.35 -0.88
C THR A 185 19.07 10.03 -1.28
N LEU A 186 20.40 9.95 -1.11
CA LEU A 186 21.14 8.69 -1.28
C LEU A 186 20.78 7.66 -0.21
N GLU A 187 20.37 8.08 0.98
CA GLU A 187 19.91 7.20 2.05
C GLU A 187 18.63 6.48 1.63
N GLU A 188 17.68 7.19 1.03
CA GLU A 188 16.48 6.58 0.45
C GLU A 188 16.81 5.53 -0.61
N CYS A 189 17.82 5.80 -1.47
CA CYS A 189 18.29 4.81 -2.44
C CYS A 189 18.87 3.58 -1.75
N HIS A 190 19.65 3.76 -0.68
CA HIS A 190 20.22 2.68 0.10
C HIS A 190 19.14 1.82 0.75
N ASP A 191 18.15 2.43 1.40
CA ASP A 191 17.05 1.72 2.07
C ASP A 191 16.25 0.90 1.06
N CYS A 192 15.92 1.47 -0.09
CA CYS A 192 15.27 0.74 -1.18
C CYS A 192 16.11 -0.44 -1.66
N TYR A 193 17.41 -0.25 -1.82
CA TYR A 193 18.30 -1.29 -2.31
C TYR A 193 18.47 -2.45 -1.32
N VAL A 194 18.54 -2.16 -0.01
CA VAL A 194 18.55 -3.20 1.04
C VAL A 194 17.31 -4.09 0.93
N VAL A 195 16.13 -3.50 0.79
CA VAL A 195 14.86 -4.25 0.62
C VAL A 195 14.87 -5.08 -0.65
N MET A 196 15.42 -4.56 -1.77
CA MET A 196 15.54 -5.31 -3.02
C MET A 196 16.41 -6.56 -2.84
N LEU A 197 17.56 -6.44 -2.19
CA LEU A 197 18.48 -7.56 -1.93
C LEU A 197 17.85 -8.61 -1.01
N GLU A 198 17.15 -8.20 0.05
CA GLU A 198 16.41 -9.11 0.93
C GLU A 198 15.39 -9.94 0.16
N GLU A 199 14.59 -9.30 -0.69
CA GLU A 199 13.57 -9.98 -1.48
C GLU A 199 14.16 -10.91 -2.55
N LYS A 200 15.24 -10.49 -3.20
CA LYS A 200 15.99 -11.34 -4.15
C LYS A 200 16.53 -12.59 -3.45
N ASN A 201 17.18 -12.43 -2.29
CA ASN A 201 17.74 -13.54 -1.51
C ASN A 201 16.63 -14.49 -1.05
N ARG A 202 15.48 -13.96 -0.59
CA ARG A 202 14.32 -14.76 -0.21
C ARG A 202 13.80 -15.61 -1.36
N GLN A 203 13.68 -15.05 -2.56
CA GLN A 203 13.24 -15.79 -3.75
C GLN A 203 14.23 -16.85 -4.17
N THR A 204 15.52 -16.57 -4.10
CA THR A 204 16.57 -17.53 -4.42
C THR A 204 16.57 -18.71 -3.43
N ALA A 205 16.39 -18.45 -2.13
CA ALA A 205 16.26 -19.48 -1.12
C ALA A 205 15.01 -20.35 -1.32
N GLN A 206 13.86 -19.74 -1.66
CA GLN A 206 12.65 -20.48 -1.99
C GLN A 206 12.81 -21.36 -3.21
N LYS A 207 13.43 -20.87 -4.30
CA LYS A 207 13.70 -21.69 -5.49
C LYS A 207 14.58 -22.90 -5.16
N LYS A 208 15.65 -22.71 -4.38
CA LYS A 208 16.53 -23.80 -3.97
C LYS A 208 15.81 -24.83 -3.09
N SER A 209 14.91 -24.43 -2.20
CA SER A 209 14.12 -25.37 -1.40
C SER A 209 13.17 -26.20 -2.28
N PHE A 210 12.51 -25.58 -3.27
CA PHE A 210 11.65 -26.29 -4.24
C PHE A 210 12.44 -27.28 -5.13
N GLU A 211 13.64 -26.92 -5.57
CA GLU A 211 14.52 -27.84 -6.31
C GLU A 211 14.94 -29.03 -5.43
N SER A 212 15.29 -28.77 -4.17
CA SER A 212 15.63 -29.81 -3.18
C SER A 212 14.45 -30.74 -2.89
N ASP A 213 13.24 -30.22 -2.76
CA ASP A 213 12.03 -31.00 -2.52
C ASP A 213 11.67 -31.85 -3.76
N ALA A 214 11.80 -31.30 -4.98
CA ALA A 214 11.57 -32.03 -6.22
C ALA A 214 12.56 -33.19 -6.38
N ASP A 215 13.83 -32.97 -6.04
CA ASP A 215 14.87 -34.03 -6.04
C ASP A 215 14.58 -35.09 -4.98
N PHE A 216 14.12 -34.70 -3.79
CA PHE A 216 13.70 -35.62 -2.73
C PHE A 216 12.54 -36.50 -3.18
N PHE A 217 11.49 -35.93 -3.78
CA PHE A 217 10.34 -36.69 -4.29
C PHE A 217 10.75 -37.64 -5.44
N ALA A 218 11.64 -37.18 -6.33
CA ALA A 218 12.15 -38.03 -7.41
C ALA A 218 12.93 -39.26 -6.89
N VAL A 219 13.72 -39.11 -5.82
CA VAL A 219 14.42 -40.21 -5.15
C VAL A 219 13.44 -41.15 -4.45
N MET A 220 12.40 -40.60 -3.76
CA MET A 220 11.37 -41.40 -3.11
C MET A 220 10.55 -42.24 -4.09
N ASP A 221 10.22 -41.70 -5.27
CA ASP A 221 9.52 -42.45 -6.32
C ASP A 221 10.38 -43.56 -6.92
N LYS A 222 11.67 -43.34 -7.10
CA LYS A 222 12.61 -44.42 -7.51
C LYS A 222 12.66 -45.55 -6.48
N LEU A 223 12.78 -45.22 -5.19
CA LEU A 223 12.82 -46.22 -4.12
C LEU A 223 11.51 -47.00 -3.98
N LYS A 224 10.36 -46.39 -4.21
CA LYS A 224 9.06 -47.08 -4.26
C LYS A 224 8.97 -48.05 -5.43
N ASN A 225 9.44 -47.63 -6.62
CA ASN A 225 9.41 -48.47 -7.83
C ASN A 225 10.40 -49.65 -7.77
N GLU A 226 11.51 -49.53 -7.05
CA GLU A 226 12.46 -50.61 -6.82
C GLU A 226 11.91 -51.65 -5.83
N LYS A 227 11.19 -51.23 -4.77
CA LYS A 227 10.52 -52.18 -3.85
C LYS A 227 9.43 -53.00 -4.50
N VAL A 228 8.71 -52.45 -5.46
CA VAL A 228 7.64 -53.15 -6.19
C VAL A 228 8.21 -54.19 -7.19
N LYS A 229 9.47 -54.02 -7.62
CA LYS A 229 10.16 -54.97 -8.52
C LYS A 229 10.91 -56.11 -7.80
N GLY A 230 11.10 -55.98 -6.48
CA GLY A 230 11.79 -57.00 -5.68
C GLY A 230 10.86 -58.05 -5.01
N GLU A 231 9.54 -57.88 -5.16
CA GLU A 231 8.52 -58.81 -4.62
C GLU A 231 7.84 -59.68 -5.70
N LYS A 232 8.57 -60.01 -6.80
CA LYS A 232 8.11 -61.01 -7.78
C LYS A 232 9.11 -62.15 -7.90
#